data_12ff454d9e59b1738605db7c3bcfbaf3
#
_entry.id   12ff454d9e59b1738605db7c3bcfbaf3
#
_cell.length_a   1.000
_cell.length_b   1.000
_cell.length_c   1.000
_cell.angle_alpha   90.00
_cell.angle_beta   90.00
_cell.angle_gamma   90.00
#
_symmetry.space_group_name_H-M   'P 1'
#
loop_
_entity.id
_entity.type
_entity.pdbx_description
1 polymer ?
#
loop_
_entity_poly.entity_id
_entity_poly.type
_entity_poly.pdbx_seq_one_letter_code
_entity_poly.pdbx_strand_id
1 'polypeptide(L)'
;MAIQNADKTNFKELISEDFVIADFYGTTCVPCKLFSKILEDIEAEIPFLNIIKLNTTENPEIAAEYGITAVPTIHFYKDGKLVDSHVGVMQPQAVKDV
;
A
#
# COMPACT_ATOMS: atom_id res chain seq x y z
N MET A 1 -7.74 13.08 4.16
CA MET A 1 -6.55 12.26 4.44
C MET A 1 -5.71 12.09 3.21
N ALA A 2 -4.44 12.32 3.28
CA ALA A 2 -3.56 12.22 2.13
C ALA A 2 -2.92 10.83 2.07
N ILE A 3 -2.53 10.42 0.86
CA ILE A 3 -1.70 9.25 0.66
C ILE A 3 -0.29 9.62 1.12
N GLN A 4 0.30 8.83 2.01
CA GLN A 4 1.62 9.10 2.57
C GLN A 4 2.66 8.18 1.97
N ASN A 5 3.85 8.72 1.72
CA ASN A 5 4.99 7.91 1.29
C ASN A 5 5.71 7.39 2.52
N ALA A 6 5.96 6.10 2.55
CA ALA A 6 6.66 5.44 3.64
C ALA A 6 8.07 5.07 3.22
N ASP A 7 8.94 4.88 4.21
CA ASP A 7 10.29 4.37 4.01
C ASP A 7 10.66 3.47 5.20
N LYS A 8 11.89 2.98 5.21
CA LYS A 8 12.32 2.04 6.26
C LYS A 8 12.31 2.66 7.66
N THR A 9 12.27 3.99 7.77
CA THR A 9 12.30 4.65 9.08
C THR A 9 10.92 4.82 9.69
N ASN A 10 9.86 4.84 8.88
CA ASN A 10 8.50 5.12 9.38
C ASN A 10 7.45 4.06 9.05
N PHE A 11 7.81 3.02 8.29
CA PHE A 11 6.82 2.05 7.82
C PHE A 11 6.10 1.36 8.98
N LYS A 12 6.84 0.88 9.97
CA LYS A 12 6.23 0.15 11.10
C LYS A 12 5.30 1.03 11.91
N GLU A 13 5.65 2.30 12.05
CA GLU A 13 4.81 3.26 12.75
C GLU A 13 3.53 3.54 11.97
N LEU A 14 3.66 3.73 10.66
CA LEU A 14 2.50 4.07 9.83
C LEU A 14 1.49 2.92 9.74
N ILE A 15 1.93 1.66 9.72
CA ILE A 15 0.98 0.53 9.65
C ILE A 15 0.32 0.22 10.98
N SER A 16 0.73 0.86 12.07
CA SER A 16 0.17 0.60 13.39
C SER A 16 -1.15 1.34 13.64
N GLU A 17 -1.63 2.11 12.69
CA GLU A 17 -2.91 2.80 12.76
C GLU A 17 -4.08 1.81 12.73
N ASP A 18 -5.28 2.32 12.95
CA ASP A 18 -6.50 1.50 13.03
C ASP A 18 -6.68 0.61 11.83
N PHE A 19 -6.63 1.19 10.63
CA PHE A 19 -6.72 0.45 9.39
C PHE A 19 -5.86 1.15 8.35
N VAL A 20 -4.98 0.39 7.71
CA VAL A 20 -4.01 0.94 6.75
C VAL A 20 -3.97 0.09 5.50
N ILE A 21 -4.01 0.75 4.35
CA ILE A 21 -3.77 0.11 3.06
C ILE A 21 -2.34 0.46 2.65
N ALA A 22 -1.50 -0.55 2.45
CA ALA A 22 -0.11 -0.36 2.06
C ALA A 22 0.10 -0.81 0.63
N ASP A 23 0.56 0.10 -0.23
CA ASP A 23 0.84 -0.15 -1.63
C ASP A 23 2.36 -0.27 -1.82
N PHE A 24 2.82 -1.50 -2.07
CA PHE A 24 4.23 -1.76 -2.38
C PHE A 24 4.41 -1.68 -3.88
N TYR A 25 5.22 -0.75 -4.35
CA TYR A 25 5.38 -0.49 -5.78
C TYR A 25 6.86 -0.43 -6.16
N GLY A 26 7.15 -0.41 -7.45
CA GLY A 26 8.51 -0.29 -7.97
C GLY A 26 8.66 0.96 -8.83
N THR A 27 9.89 1.42 -9.00
CA THR A 27 10.21 2.64 -9.74
C THR A 27 9.77 2.56 -11.20
N THR A 28 9.94 1.40 -11.84
CA THR A 28 9.64 1.22 -13.26
C THR A 28 8.48 0.26 -13.51
N CYS A 29 7.49 0.28 -12.63
CA CYS A 29 6.38 -0.66 -12.70
C CYS A 29 5.15 0.03 -13.30
N VAL A 30 4.75 -0.36 -14.52
CA VAL A 30 3.57 0.22 -15.19
C VAL A 30 2.27 -0.12 -14.45
N PRO A 31 2.03 -1.38 -14.06
CA PRO A 31 0.80 -1.70 -13.27
C PRO A 31 0.75 -0.94 -11.95
N CYS A 32 1.90 -0.65 -11.36
CA CYS A 32 1.94 0.12 -10.11
C CYS A 32 1.42 1.54 -10.32
N LYS A 33 1.76 2.15 -11.45
CA LYS A 33 1.28 3.49 -11.79
C LYS A 33 -0.23 3.51 -11.97
N LEU A 34 -0.78 2.48 -12.62
CA LEU A 34 -2.22 2.33 -12.76
C LEU A 34 -2.90 2.19 -11.40
N PHE A 35 -2.36 1.36 -10.54
CA PHE A 35 -2.93 1.15 -9.21
C PHE A 35 -2.81 2.40 -8.35
N SER A 36 -1.74 3.16 -8.50
CA SER A 36 -1.58 4.43 -7.80
C SER A 36 -2.73 5.38 -8.11
N LYS A 37 -3.12 5.44 -9.39
CA LYS A 37 -4.26 6.27 -9.81
C LYS A 37 -5.56 5.78 -9.18
N ILE A 38 -5.76 4.46 -9.12
CA ILE A 38 -6.93 3.87 -8.47
C ILE A 38 -6.98 4.27 -6.99
N LEU A 39 -5.84 4.20 -6.30
CA LEU A 39 -5.79 4.59 -4.89
C LEU A 39 -6.08 6.09 -4.70
N GLU A 40 -5.60 6.94 -5.59
CA GLU A 40 -5.90 8.38 -5.54
C GLU A 40 -7.40 8.62 -5.68
N ASP A 41 -8.06 7.89 -6.58
CA ASP A 41 -9.50 8.02 -6.78
C ASP A 41 -10.27 7.54 -5.54
N ILE A 42 -9.81 6.45 -4.91
CA ILE A 42 -10.44 5.95 -3.68
C ILE A 42 -10.25 6.93 -2.53
N GLU A 43 -9.06 7.51 -2.42
CA GLU A 43 -8.78 8.49 -1.36
C GLU A 43 -9.65 9.74 -1.51
N ALA A 44 -9.85 10.17 -2.75
CA ALA A 44 -10.73 11.31 -3.02
C ALA A 44 -12.18 11.01 -2.64
N GLU A 45 -12.61 9.76 -2.78
CA GLU A 45 -13.96 9.32 -2.45
C GLU A 45 -14.12 9.06 -0.95
N ILE A 46 -13.08 8.52 -0.30
CA ILE A 46 -13.09 8.20 1.13
C ILE A 46 -11.87 8.86 1.77
N PRO A 47 -11.91 10.18 2.05
CA PRO A 47 -10.72 10.95 2.42
C PRO A 47 -10.14 10.64 3.79
N PHE A 48 -10.84 9.87 4.62
CA PHE A 48 -10.32 9.46 5.93
C PHE A 48 -9.59 8.11 5.91
N LEU A 49 -9.46 7.47 4.75
CA LEU A 49 -8.68 6.24 4.62
C LEU A 49 -7.19 6.52 4.80
N ASN A 50 -6.52 5.66 5.55
CA ASN A 50 -5.07 5.72 5.69
C ASN A 50 -4.43 4.87 4.60
N ILE A 51 -3.80 5.51 3.63
CA ILE A 51 -3.12 4.83 2.53
C ILE A 51 -1.65 5.22 2.58
N ILE A 52 -0.77 4.22 2.59
CA ILE A 52 0.66 4.46 2.52
C ILE A 52 1.24 3.77 1.29
N LYS A 53 2.31 4.32 0.76
CA LYS A 53 3.01 3.78 -0.41
C LYS A 53 4.47 3.57 -0.06
N LEU A 54 5.01 2.41 -0.41
CA LEU A 54 6.41 2.10 -0.19
C LEU A 54 7.07 1.70 -1.51
N ASN A 55 8.11 2.41 -1.89
CA ASN A 55 8.89 2.07 -3.08
C ASN A 55 9.86 0.94 -2.74
N THR A 56 9.62 -0.26 -3.28
CA THR A 56 10.44 -1.42 -2.99
C THR A 56 11.81 -1.35 -3.66
N THR A 57 11.94 -0.60 -4.73
CA THR A 57 13.23 -0.40 -5.39
C THR A 57 14.17 0.40 -4.50
N GLU A 58 13.65 1.41 -3.81
CA GLU A 58 14.43 2.26 -2.90
C GLU A 58 14.56 1.69 -1.50
N ASN A 59 13.66 0.78 -1.11
CA ASN A 59 13.63 0.19 0.22
C ASN A 59 13.57 -1.33 0.14
N PRO A 60 14.60 -1.97 -0.43
CA PRO A 60 14.56 -3.43 -0.61
C PRO A 60 14.57 -4.21 0.70
N GLU A 61 15.10 -3.63 1.77
CA GLU A 61 15.11 -4.28 3.09
C GLU A 61 13.69 -4.48 3.62
N ILE A 62 12.84 -3.46 3.45
CA ILE A 62 11.44 -3.56 3.90
C ILE A 62 10.69 -4.57 3.04
N ALA A 63 10.92 -4.55 1.72
CA ALA A 63 10.29 -5.52 0.82
C ALA A 63 10.63 -6.95 1.26
N ALA A 64 11.89 -7.23 1.56
CA ALA A 64 12.32 -8.55 2.01
C ALA A 64 11.69 -8.92 3.35
N GLU A 65 11.66 -7.97 4.28
CA GLU A 65 11.10 -8.22 5.61
C GLU A 65 9.61 -8.60 5.55
N TYR A 66 8.86 -8.02 4.61
CA TYR A 66 7.42 -8.25 4.49
C TYR A 66 7.07 -9.25 3.40
N GLY A 67 8.07 -9.92 2.83
CA GLY A 67 7.86 -10.99 1.85
C GLY A 67 7.34 -10.52 0.50
N ILE A 68 7.69 -9.31 0.09
CA ILE A 68 7.24 -8.73 -1.17
C ILE A 68 8.14 -9.24 -2.30
N THR A 69 7.58 -10.05 -3.19
CA THR A 69 8.34 -10.65 -4.30
C THR A 69 7.88 -10.15 -5.67
N ALA A 70 6.76 -9.43 -5.72
CA ALA A 70 6.22 -8.88 -6.97
C ALA A 70 5.56 -7.55 -6.65
N VAL A 71 5.41 -6.68 -7.65
CA VAL A 71 4.78 -5.38 -7.51
C VAL A 71 3.73 -5.19 -8.61
N PRO A 72 2.62 -4.50 -8.34
CA PRO A 72 2.24 -3.99 -7.03
C PRO A 72 1.78 -5.12 -6.10
N THR A 73 2.05 -4.99 -4.83
CA THR A 73 1.48 -5.85 -3.79
C THR A 73 0.76 -4.94 -2.82
N ILE A 74 -0.45 -5.31 -2.45
CA ILE A 74 -1.27 -4.52 -1.56
C ILE A 74 -1.47 -5.28 -0.27
N HIS A 75 -1.12 -4.66 0.85
CA HIS A 75 -1.35 -5.22 2.18
C HIS A 75 -2.40 -4.40 2.90
N PHE A 76 -3.25 -5.08 3.65
CA PHE A 76 -4.26 -4.45 4.48
C PHE A 76 -3.91 -4.77 5.93
N TYR A 77 -3.71 -3.74 6.73
CA TYR A 77 -3.34 -3.88 8.14
C TYR A 77 -4.45 -3.33 9.02
N LYS A 78 -4.71 -4.02 10.13
CA LYS A 78 -5.60 -3.53 11.16
C LYS A 78 -4.89 -3.65 12.51
N ASP A 79 -4.77 -2.53 13.22
CA ASP A 79 -4.07 -2.47 14.51
C ASP A 79 -2.65 -3.03 14.41
N GLY A 80 -1.97 -2.75 13.30
CA GLY A 80 -0.60 -3.19 13.06
C GLY A 80 -0.46 -4.62 12.56
N LYS A 81 -1.57 -5.34 12.38
CA LYS A 81 -1.53 -6.75 11.95
C LYS A 81 -2.01 -6.90 10.51
N LEU A 82 -1.31 -7.71 9.74
CA LEU A 82 -1.72 -8.02 8.37
C LEU A 82 -2.99 -8.86 8.38
N VAL A 83 -4.06 -8.34 7.78
CA VAL A 83 -5.34 -9.04 7.72
C VAL A 83 -5.68 -9.53 6.33
N ASP A 84 -5.07 -8.96 5.28
CA ASP A 84 -5.28 -9.42 3.91
C ASP A 84 -4.13 -8.95 3.04
N SER A 85 -3.90 -9.64 1.92
CA SER A 85 -2.86 -9.26 0.98
C SER A 85 -3.28 -9.66 -0.43
N HIS A 86 -2.84 -8.88 -1.43
CA HIS A 86 -3.16 -9.13 -2.82
C HIS A 86 -1.97 -8.73 -3.69
N VAL A 87 -1.65 -9.56 -4.68
CA VAL A 87 -0.59 -9.27 -5.65
C VAL A 87 -1.24 -8.87 -6.97
N GLY A 88 -0.82 -7.73 -7.52
CA GLY A 88 -1.36 -7.20 -8.76
C GLY A 88 -2.37 -6.08 -8.52
N VAL A 89 -2.88 -5.51 -9.61
CA VAL A 89 -3.82 -4.39 -9.54
C VAL A 89 -5.18 -4.89 -9.05
N MET A 90 -5.75 -4.18 -8.06
CA MET A 90 -7.11 -4.43 -7.58
C MET A 90 -8.05 -3.38 -8.15
N GLN A 91 -9.26 -3.80 -8.51
CA GLN A 91 -10.29 -2.86 -8.92
C GLN A 91 -10.75 -2.04 -7.70
N PRO A 92 -11.24 -0.80 -7.91
CA PRO A 92 -11.64 0.04 -6.78
C PRO A 92 -12.64 -0.63 -5.83
N GLN A 93 -13.62 -1.34 -6.37
CA GLN A 93 -14.62 -2.00 -5.54
C GLN A 93 -14.01 -3.10 -4.70
N ALA A 94 -13.04 -3.85 -5.24
CA ALA A 94 -12.37 -4.91 -4.49
C ALA A 94 -11.59 -4.34 -3.32
N VAL A 95 -10.94 -3.18 -3.50
CA VAL A 95 -10.23 -2.51 -2.40
C VAL A 95 -11.21 -2.08 -1.32
N LYS A 96 -12.34 -1.52 -1.70
CA LYS A 96 -13.35 -1.03 -0.74
C LYS A 96 -14.02 -2.16 0.04
N ASP A 97 -14.05 -3.37 -0.52
CA ASP A 97 -14.72 -4.52 0.08
C ASP A 97 -13.87 -5.24 1.13
N VAL A 98 -12.62 -4.87 1.29
CA VAL A 98 -11.73 -5.49 2.28
C VAL A 98 -11.94 -4.94 3.69
#